data_b68608f6a4d53d9934550b027bb01054
#
_entry.id   b68608f6a4d53d9934550b027bb01054
#
_cell.length_a   1.000
_cell.length_b   1.000
_cell.length_c   1.000
_cell.angle_alpha   90.00
_cell.angle_beta   90.00
_cell.angle_gamma   90.00
#
_symmetry.space_group_name_H-M   'P 1'
#
loop_
_entity.id
_entity.type
_entity.pdbx_description
1 polymer ?
#
loop_
_entity_poly.entity_id
_entity_poly.type
_entity_poly.pdbx_seq_one_letter_code
_entity_poly.pdbx_strand_id
1 'polypeptide(L)'
;MILKAIRKVIDGADLTRGEARGVMQAIMRGESTPAQVACYLVALRMKGETVEEITGSAEAMREAATMVITDVDGLVDTAGTGGDGASTINISTAAALVAGGAGVMVAKHGNRCVSSKCVIADVLEALGVTLLDDPKRQAEILESVGFMFLFAPFHHKAMKHATEPRKELGLRTVFNVLGPLSNPAGARRQVVGVYDEALVETMARVLGELGAEQALVFHGAGGLDEISTIGPTKIAEWTGSSVDVYQVQPADFGIEPATLNDLAGGDSIHNAAAIRSIFAGEVGPQADVCLLYTSDAADERSSVDLGGR
;
A
#
# COMPACT_ATOMS: atom_id res chain seq x y z
N MET A 1 -4.49 -29.55 -1.13
CA MET A 1 -4.32 -28.51 -0.07
C MET A 1 -5.50 -27.54 -0.09
N ILE A 2 -5.78 -26.84 -1.17
CA ILE A 2 -6.82 -25.80 -1.26
C ILE A 2 -8.24 -26.29 -0.89
N LEU A 3 -8.66 -27.49 -1.36
CA LEU A 3 -10.00 -28.03 -1.03
C LEU A 3 -10.19 -28.27 0.48
N LYS A 4 -9.11 -28.65 1.19
CA LYS A 4 -9.18 -28.83 2.65
C LYS A 4 -9.34 -27.48 3.35
N ALA A 5 -8.60 -26.47 2.89
CA ALA A 5 -8.71 -25.11 3.42
C ALA A 5 -10.10 -24.50 3.14
N ILE A 6 -10.65 -24.67 1.93
CA ILE A 6 -12.00 -24.20 1.58
C ILE A 6 -13.04 -24.80 2.54
N ARG A 7 -13.02 -26.11 2.79
CA ARG A 7 -13.95 -26.76 3.73
C ARG A 7 -13.83 -26.16 5.13
N LYS A 8 -12.61 -26.02 5.64
CA LYS A 8 -12.33 -25.46 6.96
C LYS A 8 -12.88 -24.03 7.11
N VAL A 9 -12.67 -23.20 6.08
CA VAL A 9 -13.14 -21.80 6.08
C VAL A 9 -14.67 -21.71 5.96
N ILE A 10 -15.31 -22.57 5.15
CA ILE A 10 -16.77 -22.66 5.02
C ILE A 10 -17.42 -23.05 6.35
N ASP A 11 -16.78 -23.92 7.13
CA ASP A 11 -17.22 -24.31 8.46
C ASP A 11 -16.95 -23.20 9.52
N GLY A 12 -16.48 -22.04 9.10
CA GLY A 12 -16.21 -20.86 9.96
C GLY A 12 -14.91 -20.94 10.75
N ALA A 13 -14.06 -21.94 10.47
CA ALA A 13 -12.80 -22.10 11.18
C ALA A 13 -11.64 -21.36 10.50
N ASP A 14 -10.77 -20.74 11.32
CA ASP A 14 -9.60 -20.02 10.85
C ASP A 14 -8.51 -20.96 10.34
N LEU A 15 -7.81 -20.52 9.30
CA LEU A 15 -6.58 -21.18 8.86
C LEU A 15 -5.42 -20.74 9.74
N THR A 16 -4.49 -21.63 10.00
CA THR A 16 -3.19 -21.24 10.52
C THR A 16 -2.38 -20.51 9.45
N ARG A 17 -1.39 -19.74 9.87
CA ARG A 17 -0.42 -19.06 8.98
C ARG A 17 0.18 -20.01 7.93
N GLY A 18 0.59 -21.20 8.37
CA GLY A 18 1.14 -22.22 7.49
C GLY A 18 0.13 -22.79 6.47
N GLU A 19 -1.14 -22.96 6.87
CA GLU A 19 -2.19 -23.41 5.96
C GLU A 19 -2.49 -22.35 4.90
N ALA A 20 -2.65 -21.07 5.30
CA ALA A 20 -2.90 -19.95 4.40
C ALA A 20 -1.74 -19.74 3.43
N ARG A 21 -0.47 -19.76 3.95
CA ARG A 21 0.74 -19.70 3.12
C ARG A 21 0.77 -20.83 2.09
N GLY A 22 0.51 -22.06 2.50
CA GLY A 22 0.52 -23.20 1.59
C GLY A 22 -0.55 -23.12 0.49
N VAL A 23 -1.75 -22.61 0.80
CA VAL A 23 -2.80 -22.37 -0.21
C VAL A 23 -2.35 -21.30 -1.19
N MET A 24 -1.83 -20.17 -0.69
CA MET A 24 -1.37 -19.08 -1.54
C MET A 24 -0.18 -19.51 -2.43
N GLN A 25 0.76 -20.29 -1.91
CA GLN A 25 1.84 -20.87 -2.71
C GLN A 25 1.29 -21.74 -3.85
N ALA A 26 0.28 -22.58 -3.58
CA ALA A 26 -0.35 -23.41 -4.62
C ALA A 26 -1.04 -22.54 -5.70
N ILE A 27 -1.69 -21.46 -5.30
CA ILE A 27 -2.27 -20.49 -6.24
C ILE A 27 -1.17 -19.84 -7.08
N MET A 28 -0.10 -19.34 -6.45
CA MET A 28 1.00 -18.68 -7.17
C MET A 28 1.74 -19.61 -8.13
N ARG A 29 1.78 -20.92 -7.86
CA ARG A 29 2.34 -21.92 -8.78
C ARG A 29 1.37 -22.39 -9.87
N GLY A 30 0.10 -21.92 -9.84
CA GLY A 30 -0.94 -22.33 -10.79
C GLY A 30 -1.42 -23.78 -10.59
N GLU A 31 -1.26 -24.33 -9.38
CA GLU A 31 -1.70 -25.68 -9.01
C GLU A 31 -3.18 -25.76 -8.64
N SER A 32 -3.87 -24.61 -8.63
CA SER A 32 -5.30 -24.51 -8.29
C SER A 32 -6.12 -24.09 -9.50
N THR A 33 -7.30 -24.68 -9.67
CA THR A 33 -8.20 -24.28 -10.75
C THR A 33 -8.83 -22.91 -10.47
N PRO A 34 -9.26 -22.14 -11.50
CA PRO A 34 -9.96 -20.87 -11.30
C PRO A 34 -11.14 -20.96 -10.34
N ALA A 35 -11.95 -22.03 -10.44
CA ALA A 35 -13.08 -22.27 -9.55
C ALA A 35 -12.65 -22.49 -8.09
N GLN A 36 -11.54 -23.19 -7.86
CA GLN A 36 -11.00 -23.39 -6.51
C GLN A 36 -10.48 -22.06 -5.92
N VAL A 37 -9.79 -21.26 -6.72
CA VAL A 37 -9.30 -19.93 -6.30
C VAL A 37 -10.50 -19.05 -5.94
N ALA A 38 -11.50 -18.94 -6.81
CA ALA A 38 -12.70 -18.14 -6.56
C ALA A 38 -13.42 -18.58 -5.28
N CYS A 39 -13.66 -19.89 -5.12
CA CYS A 39 -14.30 -20.43 -3.93
C CYS A 39 -13.53 -20.11 -2.66
N TYR A 40 -12.21 -20.27 -2.65
CA TYR A 40 -11.35 -19.93 -1.52
C TYR A 40 -11.45 -18.46 -1.14
N LEU A 41 -11.33 -17.58 -2.13
CA LEU A 41 -11.38 -16.12 -1.92
C LEU A 41 -12.72 -15.67 -1.35
N VAL A 42 -13.83 -16.19 -1.89
CA VAL A 42 -15.18 -15.86 -1.41
C VAL A 42 -15.42 -16.41 0.00
N ALA A 43 -15.06 -17.67 0.26
CA ALA A 43 -15.21 -18.26 1.58
C ALA A 43 -14.41 -17.49 2.65
N LEU A 44 -13.15 -17.13 2.34
CA LEU A 44 -12.29 -16.40 3.25
C LEU A 44 -12.87 -15.01 3.56
N ARG A 45 -13.33 -14.28 2.53
CA ARG A 45 -14.00 -13.01 2.71
C ARG A 45 -15.30 -13.08 3.52
N MET A 46 -16.11 -14.12 3.30
CA MET A 46 -17.37 -14.31 4.05
C MET A 46 -17.12 -14.58 5.54
N LYS A 47 -16.07 -15.31 5.85
CA LYS A 47 -15.64 -15.57 7.22
C LYS A 47 -15.03 -14.31 7.87
N GLY A 48 -14.32 -13.52 7.11
CA GLY A 48 -13.42 -12.48 7.56
C GLY A 48 -12.00 -13.02 7.75
N GLU A 49 -11.03 -12.33 7.17
CA GLU A 49 -9.62 -12.70 7.20
C GLU A 49 -8.98 -12.39 8.56
N THR A 50 -8.22 -13.31 9.11
CA THR A 50 -7.45 -13.11 10.34
C THR A 50 -6.04 -12.61 10.05
N VAL A 51 -5.35 -12.08 11.07
CA VAL A 51 -3.93 -11.67 10.99
C VAL A 51 -3.06 -12.82 10.48
N GLU A 52 -3.25 -14.04 11.00
CA GLU A 52 -2.50 -15.23 10.60
C GLU A 52 -2.71 -15.59 9.12
N GLU A 53 -3.96 -15.52 8.65
CA GLU A 53 -4.32 -15.83 7.26
C GLU A 53 -3.74 -14.81 6.27
N ILE A 54 -3.81 -13.52 6.61
CA ILE A 54 -3.23 -12.45 5.79
C ILE A 54 -1.71 -12.57 5.79
N THR A 55 -1.08 -12.76 6.96
CA THR A 55 0.36 -12.90 7.09
C THR A 55 0.89 -14.07 6.27
N GLY A 56 0.32 -15.26 6.41
CA GLY A 56 0.74 -16.43 5.64
C GLY A 56 0.56 -16.24 4.13
N SER A 57 -0.51 -15.57 3.72
CA SER A 57 -0.73 -15.24 2.31
C SER A 57 0.29 -14.24 1.77
N ALA A 58 0.65 -13.22 2.55
CA ALA A 58 1.66 -12.23 2.19
C ALA A 58 3.07 -12.84 2.08
N GLU A 59 3.43 -13.74 3.01
CA GLU A 59 4.69 -14.49 2.93
C GLU A 59 4.82 -15.26 1.62
N ALA A 60 3.78 -15.98 1.21
CA ALA A 60 3.80 -16.72 -0.05
C ALA A 60 3.91 -15.79 -1.27
N MET A 61 3.31 -14.61 -1.22
CA MET A 61 3.46 -13.61 -2.29
C MET A 61 4.87 -13.04 -2.35
N ARG A 62 5.47 -12.71 -1.20
CA ARG A 62 6.88 -12.24 -1.12
C ARG A 62 7.84 -13.27 -1.66
N GLU A 63 7.65 -14.55 -1.32
CA GLU A 63 8.47 -15.67 -1.83
C GLU A 63 8.38 -15.85 -3.35
N ALA A 64 7.23 -15.58 -3.93
CA ALA A 64 7.00 -15.70 -5.37
C ALA A 64 7.41 -14.45 -6.16
N ALA A 65 7.77 -13.36 -5.47
CA ALA A 65 8.13 -12.10 -6.09
C ALA A 65 9.55 -12.10 -6.67
N THR A 66 9.73 -11.33 -7.73
CA THR A 66 11.08 -10.96 -8.21
C THR A 66 11.59 -9.82 -7.35
N MET A 67 12.53 -10.09 -6.47
CA MET A 67 13.05 -9.13 -5.50
C MET A 67 14.06 -8.17 -6.11
N VAL A 68 14.08 -6.94 -5.60
CA VAL A 68 15.14 -5.94 -5.80
C VAL A 68 16.08 -6.02 -4.60
N ILE A 69 17.30 -6.46 -4.85
CA ILE A 69 18.32 -6.60 -3.80
C ILE A 69 19.16 -5.33 -3.77
N THR A 70 19.18 -4.67 -2.63
CA THR A 70 19.93 -3.43 -2.39
C THR A 70 20.49 -3.42 -0.96
N ASP A 71 21.57 -2.71 -0.75
CA ASP A 71 22.19 -2.48 0.56
C ASP A 71 21.67 -1.19 1.23
N VAL A 72 20.66 -0.56 0.66
CA VAL A 72 20.06 0.66 1.22
C VAL A 72 19.25 0.33 2.46
N ASP A 73 19.66 0.90 3.59
CA ASP A 73 18.92 0.82 4.84
C ASP A 73 17.79 1.85 4.93
N GLY A 74 16.80 1.57 5.78
CA GLY A 74 15.74 2.52 6.09
C GLY A 74 14.81 2.82 4.91
N LEU A 75 14.60 1.83 4.02
CA LEU A 75 13.66 1.97 2.92
C LEU A 75 12.24 2.19 3.42
N VAL A 76 11.59 3.21 2.88
CA VAL A 76 10.18 3.52 3.11
C VAL A 76 9.34 3.13 1.89
N ASP A 77 8.19 2.54 2.13
CA ASP A 77 7.12 2.37 1.12
C ASP A 77 5.90 3.18 1.53
N THR A 78 5.34 3.91 0.59
CA THR A 78 4.07 4.63 0.74
C THR A 78 3.03 3.96 -0.13
N ALA A 79 2.30 3.03 0.43
CA ALA A 79 1.33 2.24 -0.30
C ALA A 79 -0.10 2.49 0.20
N GLY A 80 -1.08 2.10 -0.59
CA GLY A 80 -2.47 2.03 -0.18
C GLY A 80 -3.11 0.78 -0.75
N THR A 81 -4.18 0.34 -0.14
CA THR A 81 -4.97 -0.76 -0.69
C THR A 81 -5.72 -0.32 -1.96
N GLY A 82 -5.87 0.97 -2.14
CA GLY A 82 -6.66 1.55 -3.21
C GLY A 82 -8.15 1.21 -3.11
N GLY A 83 -8.92 1.69 -4.08
CA GLY A 83 -10.33 1.31 -4.18
C GLY A 83 -11.25 2.04 -3.21
N ASP A 84 -10.84 3.15 -2.65
CA ASP A 84 -11.63 4.05 -1.81
C ASP A 84 -12.79 4.71 -2.58
N GLY A 85 -12.67 4.79 -3.90
CA GLY A 85 -13.68 5.40 -4.79
C GLY A 85 -13.68 6.92 -4.79
N ALA A 86 -12.75 7.56 -4.10
CA ALA A 86 -12.72 9.01 -3.90
C ALA A 86 -12.26 9.79 -5.13
N SER A 87 -11.55 9.15 -6.07
CA SER A 87 -11.04 9.78 -7.29
C SER A 87 -10.20 11.05 -7.02
N THR A 88 -9.39 11.03 -5.97
CA THR A 88 -8.46 12.10 -5.61
C THR A 88 -7.27 12.15 -6.57
N ILE A 89 -6.43 13.20 -6.45
CA ILE A 89 -5.08 13.18 -7.04
C ILE A 89 -4.29 11.99 -6.45
N ASN A 90 -3.15 11.66 -7.07
CA ASN A 90 -2.30 10.57 -6.55
C ASN A 90 -1.48 11.02 -5.32
N ILE A 91 -2.17 11.18 -4.19
CA ILE A 91 -1.64 11.74 -2.92
C ILE A 91 -0.40 10.98 -2.48
N SER A 92 -0.49 9.67 -2.30
CA SER A 92 0.64 8.83 -1.85
C SER A 92 1.82 8.85 -2.83
N THR A 93 1.59 9.12 -4.13
CA THR A 93 2.66 9.25 -5.12
C THR A 93 3.36 10.61 -4.99
N ALA A 94 2.61 11.69 -4.84
CA ALA A 94 3.17 13.02 -4.60
C ALA A 94 3.98 13.03 -3.29
N ALA A 95 3.42 12.50 -2.21
CA ALA A 95 4.09 12.35 -0.91
C ALA A 95 5.40 11.56 -1.01
N ALA A 96 5.40 10.43 -1.74
CA ALA A 96 6.59 9.63 -1.97
C ALA A 96 7.72 10.39 -2.67
N LEU A 97 7.36 11.19 -3.69
CA LEU A 97 8.32 12.01 -4.42
C LEU A 97 8.85 13.17 -3.57
N VAL A 98 8.00 13.81 -2.75
CA VAL A 98 8.42 14.85 -1.80
C VAL A 98 9.36 14.25 -0.74
N ALA A 99 9.00 13.12 -0.15
CA ALA A 99 9.85 12.43 0.83
C ALA A 99 11.21 12.05 0.23
N GLY A 100 11.24 11.52 -1.00
CA GLY A 100 12.46 11.24 -1.74
C GLY A 100 13.31 12.49 -1.96
N GLY A 101 12.69 13.62 -2.35
CA GLY A 101 13.34 14.93 -2.49
C GLY A 101 13.89 15.46 -1.17
N ALA A 102 13.27 15.15 -0.04
CA ALA A 102 13.75 15.46 1.31
C ALA A 102 14.83 14.50 1.82
N GLY A 103 15.26 13.54 1.00
CA GLY A 103 16.34 12.60 1.32
C GLY A 103 15.90 11.30 1.99
N VAL A 104 14.61 10.99 2.03
CA VAL A 104 14.11 9.66 2.44
C VAL A 104 14.36 8.67 1.31
N MET A 105 14.84 7.47 1.64
CA MET A 105 15.03 6.40 0.65
C MET A 105 13.69 5.69 0.40
N VAL A 106 13.07 5.96 -0.73
CA VAL A 106 11.71 5.50 -1.03
C VAL A 106 11.70 4.41 -2.10
N ALA A 107 11.24 3.22 -1.75
CA ALA A 107 10.98 2.12 -2.67
C ALA A 107 9.46 1.94 -2.80
N LYS A 108 8.80 2.79 -3.60
CA LYS A 108 7.34 2.80 -3.72
C LYS A 108 6.85 1.62 -4.56
N HIS A 109 6.11 0.72 -3.91
CA HIS A 109 5.43 -0.37 -4.59
C HIS A 109 4.02 0.06 -5.04
N GLY A 110 3.68 -0.22 -6.28
CA GLY A 110 2.38 0.18 -6.80
C GLY A 110 1.98 -0.56 -8.09
N ASN A 111 0.70 -0.46 -8.39
CA ASN A 111 0.10 -1.13 -9.54
C ASN A 111 -0.64 -0.12 -10.44
N ARG A 112 -1.15 -0.60 -11.57
CA ARG A 112 -2.24 0.04 -12.31
C ARG A 112 -3.55 -0.31 -11.60
N CYS A 113 -4.29 0.69 -11.13
CA CYS A 113 -5.58 0.46 -10.48
C CYS A 113 -6.62 0.05 -11.53
N VAL A 114 -7.46 -0.93 -11.22
CA VAL A 114 -8.48 -1.43 -12.17
C VAL A 114 -9.74 -0.57 -12.13
N SER A 115 -9.93 0.25 -11.08
CA SER A 115 -11.18 0.96 -10.79
C SER A 115 -11.10 2.48 -10.89
N SER A 116 -9.92 3.10 -10.87
CA SER A 116 -9.77 4.56 -10.97
C SER A 116 -9.44 5.01 -12.40
N LYS A 117 -9.90 6.21 -12.76
CA LYS A 117 -9.62 6.84 -14.07
C LYS A 117 -8.15 7.23 -14.23
N CYS A 118 -7.40 7.27 -13.15
CA CYS A 118 -6.00 7.66 -13.10
C CYS A 118 -5.16 6.65 -12.33
N VAL A 119 -4.09 6.20 -12.93
CA VAL A 119 -3.27 5.10 -12.46
C VAL A 119 -1.89 5.61 -12.08
N ILE A 120 -1.34 5.15 -10.95
CA ILE A 120 -0.02 5.59 -10.44
C ILE A 120 1.05 5.51 -11.52
N ALA A 121 1.13 4.38 -12.23
CA ALA A 121 2.11 4.19 -13.30
C ALA A 121 1.96 5.21 -14.43
N ASP A 122 0.72 5.50 -14.86
CA ASP A 122 0.45 6.44 -15.96
C ASP A 122 0.79 7.89 -15.55
N VAL A 123 0.60 8.25 -14.25
CA VAL A 123 1.00 9.56 -13.72
C VAL A 123 2.52 9.70 -13.69
N LEU A 124 3.23 8.66 -13.25
CA LEU A 124 4.69 8.67 -13.24
C LEU A 124 5.25 8.76 -14.66
N GLU A 125 4.67 8.04 -15.63
CA GLU A 125 5.03 8.17 -17.04
C GLU A 125 4.75 9.59 -17.58
N ALA A 126 3.61 10.21 -17.21
CA ALA A 126 3.29 11.61 -17.56
C ALA A 126 4.25 12.63 -16.87
N LEU A 127 4.83 12.27 -15.73
CA LEU A 127 5.90 13.03 -15.08
C LEU A 127 7.26 12.83 -15.74
N GLY A 128 7.40 11.86 -16.67
CA GLY A 128 8.64 11.54 -17.39
C GLY A 128 9.43 10.38 -16.78
N VAL A 129 8.87 9.65 -15.83
CA VAL A 129 9.51 8.48 -15.22
C VAL A 129 9.35 7.27 -16.14
N THR A 130 10.45 6.57 -16.43
CA THR A 130 10.42 5.31 -17.18
C THR A 130 10.24 4.14 -16.24
N LEU A 131 9.25 3.28 -16.51
CA LEU A 131 9.04 2.04 -15.76
C LEU A 131 10.08 1.00 -16.19
N LEU A 132 10.80 0.42 -15.23
CA LEU A 132 11.88 -0.54 -15.49
C LEU A 132 11.50 -1.94 -14.99
N ASP A 133 11.79 -2.98 -15.80
CA ASP A 133 11.66 -4.41 -15.45
C ASP A 133 13.05 -5.06 -15.28
N ASP A 134 13.98 -4.35 -14.65
CA ASP A 134 15.32 -4.87 -14.33
C ASP A 134 15.64 -4.58 -12.86
N PRO A 135 15.57 -5.59 -11.98
CA PRO A 135 15.80 -5.41 -10.54
C PRO A 135 17.18 -4.85 -10.19
N LYS A 136 18.21 -5.15 -10.96
CA LYS A 136 19.56 -4.60 -10.73
C LYS A 136 19.59 -3.10 -11.03
N ARG A 137 19.02 -2.72 -12.16
CA ARG A 137 18.94 -1.31 -12.54
C ARG A 137 18.05 -0.51 -11.58
N GLN A 138 16.99 -1.14 -11.07
CA GLN A 138 16.13 -0.53 -10.04
C GLN A 138 16.90 -0.29 -8.74
N ALA A 139 17.73 -1.24 -8.29
CA ALA A 139 18.60 -1.06 -7.12
C ALA A 139 19.61 0.09 -7.34
N GLU A 140 20.31 0.14 -8.47
CA GLU A 140 21.25 1.21 -8.80
C GLU A 140 20.59 2.61 -8.78
N ILE A 141 19.36 2.73 -9.30
CA ILE A 141 18.62 3.99 -9.28
C ILE A 141 18.21 4.35 -7.85
N LEU A 142 17.70 3.40 -7.09
CA LEU A 142 17.33 3.61 -5.69
C LEU A 142 18.53 4.12 -4.88
N GLU A 143 19.70 3.50 -5.04
CA GLU A 143 20.95 3.90 -4.38
C GLU A 143 21.45 5.29 -4.79
N SER A 144 21.28 5.65 -6.07
CA SER A 144 21.81 6.92 -6.60
C SER A 144 20.85 8.10 -6.47
N VAL A 145 19.54 7.86 -6.56
CA VAL A 145 18.50 8.90 -6.62
C VAL A 145 17.69 8.98 -5.32
N GLY A 146 17.64 7.90 -4.53
CA GLY A 146 16.83 7.83 -3.31
C GLY A 146 15.35 7.53 -3.54
N PHE A 147 14.92 7.36 -4.79
CA PHE A 147 13.55 7.02 -5.14
C PHE A 147 13.50 5.99 -6.25
N MET A 148 12.68 4.95 -6.08
CA MET A 148 12.37 3.99 -7.13
C MET A 148 10.90 3.56 -7.09
N PHE A 149 10.23 3.56 -8.24
CA PHE A 149 8.89 2.99 -8.37
C PHE A 149 8.98 1.54 -8.82
N LEU A 150 8.44 0.64 -8.00
CA LEU A 150 8.42 -0.79 -8.22
C LEU A 150 7.05 -1.20 -8.76
N PHE A 151 6.96 -1.35 -10.08
CA PHE A 151 5.70 -1.65 -10.75
C PHE A 151 5.29 -3.11 -10.52
N ALA A 152 4.22 -3.34 -9.79
CA ALA A 152 3.79 -4.65 -9.31
C ALA A 152 3.73 -5.76 -10.38
N PRO A 153 3.26 -5.52 -11.63
CA PRO A 153 3.24 -6.55 -12.68
C PRO A 153 4.62 -7.09 -13.07
N PHE A 154 5.68 -6.30 -12.90
CA PHE A 154 7.05 -6.75 -13.18
C PHE A 154 7.57 -7.70 -12.11
N HIS A 155 7.18 -7.47 -10.86
CA HIS A 155 7.66 -8.21 -9.70
C HIS A 155 6.79 -9.42 -9.34
N HIS A 156 5.49 -9.33 -9.53
CA HIS A 156 4.53 -10.37 -9.13
C HIS A 156 3.96 -11.14 -10.32
N LYS A 157 4.84 -11.68 -11.16
CA LYS A 157 4.45 -12.42 -12.39
C LYS A 157 3.56 -13.64 -12.11
N ALA A 158 3.65 -14.23 -10.92
CA ALA A 158 2.82 -15.33 -10.45
C ALA A 158 1.33 -14.95 -10.26
N MET A 159 1.03 -13.67 -10.10
CA MET A 159 -0.35 -13.18 -9.97
C MET A 159 -1.25 -13.48 -11.17
N LYS A 160 -0.66 -13.80 -12.33
CA LYS A 160 -1.41 -14.23 -13.53
C LYS A 160 -2.39 -15.38 -13.24
N HIS A 161 -2.05 -16.26 -12.29
CA HIS A 161 -2.89 -17.41 -11.90
C HIS A 161 -4.12 -17.03 -11.04
N ALA A 162 -4.11 -15.84 -10.45
CA ALA A 162 -5.23 -15.31 -9.66
C ALA A 162 -6.01 -14.20 -10.39
N THR A 163 -5.47 -13.67 -11.49
CA THR A 163 -6.03 -12.50 -12.19
C THR A 163 -7.43 -12.76 -12.73
N GLU A 164 -7.62 -13.87 -13.46
CA GLU A 164 -8.91 -14.21 -14.06
C GLU A 164 -10.00 -14.43 -13.00
N PRO A 165 -9.81 -15.33 -11.99
CA PRO A 165 -10.80 -15.50 -10.91
C PRO A 165 -11.15 -14.19 -10.20
N ARG A 166 -10.17 -13.32 -9.92
CA ARG A 166 -10.41 -12.02 -9.27
C ARG A 166 -11.24 -11.09 -10.14
N LYS A 167 -10.96 -11.04 -11.45
CA LYS A 167 -11.70 -10.23 -12.41
C LYS A 167 -13.14 -10.68 -12.55
N GLU A 168 -13.37 -11.99 -12.66
CA GLU A 168 -14.71 -12.57 -12.77
C GLU A 168 -15.53 -12.35 -11.50
N LEU A 169 -14.92 -12.46 -10.33
CA LEU A 169 -15.58 -12.19 -9.05
C LEU A 169 -16.03 -10.73 -8.91
N GLY A 170 -15.23 -9.77 -9.38
CA GLY A 170 -15.52 -8.34 -9.23
C GLY A 170 -15.67 -7.88 -7.78
N LEU A 171 -15.17 -8.66 -6.81
CA LEU A 171 -15.28 -8.42 -5.37
C LEU A 171 -13.91 -8.12 -4.76
N ARG A 172 -13.92 -7.37 -3.65
CA ARG A 172 -12.74 -7.24 -2.78
C ARG A 172 -12.50 -8.56 -2.05
N THR A 173 -11.26 -8.99 -2.03
CA THR A 173 -10.79 -10.23 -1.39
C THR A 173 -9.47 -9.97 -0.68
N VAL A 174 -8.89 -10.96 -0.02
CA VAL A 174 -7.58 -10.87 0.61
C VAL A 174 -6.51 -10.27 -0.33
N PHE A 175 -6.60 -10.49 -1.63
CA PHE A 175 -5.66 -9.89 -2.59
C PHE A 175 -5.67 -8.36 -2.62
N ASN A 176 -6.70 -7.70 -2.14
CA ASN A 176 -6.76 -6.24 -2.09
C ASN A 176 -5.88 -5.67 -0.96
N VAL A 177 -5.61 -6.46 0.06
CA VAL A 177 -4.74 -6.06 1.18
C VAL A 177 -3.31 -6.58 1.04
N LEU A 178 -3.06 -7.57 0.16
CA LEU A 178 -1.74 -8.17 0.00
C LEU A 178 -0.74 -7.29 -0.77
N GLY A 179 -1.21 -6.35 -1.61
CA GLY A 179 -0.35 -5.45 -2.37
C GLY A 179 0.63 -4.67 -1.48
N PRO A 180 0.14 -3.87 -0.53
CA PRO A 180 0.99 -3.12 0.41
C PRO A 180 1.93 -4.01 1.25
N LEU A 181 1.56 -5.26 1.47
CA LEU A 181 2.31 -6.22 2.27
C LEU A 181 3.44 -6.92 1.50
N SER A 182 3.59 -6.66 0.19
CA SER A 182 4.44 -7.46 -0.70
C SER A 182 5.46 -6.62 -1.46
N ASN A 183 6.02 -5.58 -0.82
CA ASN A 183 7.04 -4.73 -1.42
C ASN A 183 8.27 -5.55 -1.84
N PRO A 184 8.67 -5.52 -3.14
CA PRO A 184 9.74 -6.35 -3.66
C PRO A 184 11.16 -5.87 -3.29
N ALA A 185 11.32 -4.68 -2.75
CA ALA A 185 12.59 -4.23 -2.17
C ALA A 185 12.71 -4.54 -0.66
N GLY A 186 11.67 -5.15 -0.08
CA GLY A 186 11.69 -5.52 1.32
C GLY A 186 11.65 -4.33 2.28
N ALA A 187 11.02 -3.20 1.89
CA ALA A 187 10.86 -2.04 2.75
C ALA A 187 10.25 -2.45 4.10
N ARG A 188 10.93 -2.11 5.19
CA ARG A 188 10.52 -2.45 6.56
C ARG A 188 9.88 -1.27 7.30
N ARG A 189 9.84 -0.12 6.68
CA ARG A 189 9.12 1.07 7.13
C ARG A 189 8.03 1.38 6.12
N GLN A 190 6.78 1.40 6.58
CA GLN A 190 5.65 1.46 5.66
C GLN A 190 4.58 2.43 6.15
N VAL A 191 4.07 3.22 5.23
CA VAL A 191 2.93 4.12 5.43
C VAL A 191 1.81 3.61 4.52
N VAL A 192 0.74 3.06 5.12
CA VAL A 192 -0.25 2.26 4.41
C VAL A 192 -1.67 2.76 4.65
N GLY A 193 -2.29 3.27 3.60
CA GLY A 193 -3.72 3.58 3.63
C GLY A 193 -4.59 2.34 3.38
N VAL A 194 -5.71 2.23 4.07
CA VAL A 194 -6.67 1.15 3.90
C VAL A 194 -8.08 1.67 3.60
N TYR A 195 -8.77 0.98 2.69
CA TYR A 195 -10.13 1.37 2.24
C TYR A 195 -11.23 1.13 3.29
N ASP A 196 -10.93 0.46 4.39
CA ASP A 196 -11.90 0.08 5.42
C ASP A 196 -11.26 0.27 6.79
N GLU A 197 -11.93 1.02 7.66
CA GLU A 197 -11.46 1.32 9.01
C GLU A 197 -11.21 0.06 9.84
N ALA A 198 -11.97 -1.01 9.61
CA ALA A 198 -11.79 -2.28 10.31
C ALA A 198 -10.43 -2.95 10.02
N LEU A 199 -9.79 -2.60 8.90
CA LEU A 199 -8.49 -3.13 8.51
C LEU A 199 -7.30 -2.43 9.19
N VAL A 200 -7.49 -1.25 9.76
CA VAL A 200 -6.40 -0.39 10.26
C VAL A 200 -5.52 -1.16 11.27
N GLU A 201 -6.10 -1.68 12.34
CA GLU A 201 -5.36 -2.41 13.36
C GLU A 201 -4.85 -3.78 12.87
N THR A 202 -5.67 -4.47 12.09
CA THR A 202 -5.30 -5.78 11.53
C THR A 202 -4.06 -5.68 10.64
N MET A 203 -4.00 -4.67 9.76
CA MET A 203 -2.88 -4.49 8.84
C MET A 203 -1.61 -4.05 9.56
N ALA A 204 -1.70 -3.22 10.61
CA ALA A 204 -0.56 -2.86 11.43
C ALA A 204 0.05 -4.10 12.12
N ARG A 205 -0.78 -4.99 12.68
CA ARG A 205 -0.34 -6.26 13.26
C ARG A 205 0.31 -7.17 12.22
N VAL A 206 -0.30 -7.31 11.04
CA VAL A 206 0.25 -8.11 9.94
C VAL A 206 1.62 -7.59 9.50
N LEU A 207 1.80 -6.28 9.39
CA LEU A 207 3.10 -5.68 9.06
C LEU A 207 4.15 -6.00 10.12
N GLY A 208 3.79 -5.92 11.40
CA GLY A 208 4.64 -6.35 12.50
C GLY A 208 5.05 -7.82 12.39
N GLU A 209 4.10 -8.73 12.16
CA GLU A 209 4.36 -10.16 11.94
C GLU A 209 5.25 -10.44 10.73
N LEU A 210 5.19 -9.58 9.72
CA LEU A 210 6.02 -9.65 8.51
C LEU A 210 7.41 -9.00 8.70
N GLY A 211 7.72 -8.51 9.89
CA GLY A 211 9.03 -7.97 10.27
C GLY A 211 9.21 -6.49 9.95
N ALA A 212 8.15 -5.72 9.91
CA ALA A 212 8.26 -4.26 9.82
C ALA A 212 9.01 -3.71 11.05
N GLU A 213 9.88 -2.73 10.83
CA GLU A 213 10.51 -1.93 11.88
C GLU A 213 9.50 -0.94 12.45
N GLN A 214 8.84 -0.24 11.55
CA GLN A 214 7.78 0.72 11.83
C GLN A 214 6.71 0.63 10.74
N ALA A 215 5.46 0.85 11.11
CA ALA A 215 4.39 0.98 10.15
C ALA A 215 3.28 1.89 10.67
N LEU A 216 2.83 2.80 9.84
CA LEU A 216 1.58 3.54 10.03
C LEU A 216 0.52 2.97 9.11
N VAL A 217 -0.60 2.56 9.68
CA VAL A 217 -1.77 2.13 8.92
C VAL A 217 -2.95 3.02 9.26
N PHE A 218 -3.63 3.54 8.26
CA PHE A 218 -4.68 4.53 8.51
C PHE A 218 -5.87 4.41 7.56
N HIS A 219 -6.98 5.00 8.02
CA HIS A 219 -8.20 5.21 7.26
C HIS A 219 -8.76 6.59 7.60
N GLY A 220 -8.89 7.44 6.61
CA GLY A 220 -9.30 8.84 6.77
C GLY A 220 -10.79 9.08 6.56
N ALA A 221 -11.27 10.18 7.14
CA ALA A 221 -12.62 10.68 6.89
C ALA A 221 -12.89 10.82 5.39
N GLY A 222 -14.13 10.58 4.99
CA GLY A 222 -14.53 10.52 3.58
C GLY A 222 -14.28 9.14 2.94
N GLY A 223 -13.83 8.14 3.72
CA GLY A 223 -13.52 6.80 3.25
C GLY A 223 -12.16 6.69 2.55
N LEU A 224 -11.30 7.68 2.75
CA LEU A 224 -10.00 7.78 2.10
C LEU A 224 -9.00 6.75 2.65
N ASP A 225 -8.25 6.10 1.77
CA ASP A 225 -7.04 5.37 2.12
C ASP A 225 -5.82 6.31 2.19
N GLU A 226 -6.04 7.50 2.80
CA GLU A 226 -5.07 8.58 2.99
C GLU A 226 -5.24 9.21 4.38
N ILE A 227 -4.23 9.91 4.89
CA ILE A 227 -4.40 10.79 6.06
C ILE A 227 -5.21 11.98 5.61
N SER A 228 -6.43 12.10 6.13
CA SER A 228 -7.45 12.96 5.57
C SER A 228 -7.33 14.40 6.07
N THR A 229 -7.36 15.36 5.15
CA THR A 229 -7.59 16.77 5.46
C THR A 229 -9.08 17.16 5.50
N ILE A 230 -10.00 16.20 5.26
CA ILE A 230 -11.44 16.42 5.31
C ILE A 230 -11.98 16.33 6.74
N GLY A 231 -11.36 15.50 7.56
CA GLY A 231 -11.78 15.23 8.92
C GLY A 231 -10.87 14.21 9.60
N PRO A 232 -11.33 13.57 10.67
CA PRO A 232 -10.50 12.69 11.47
C PRO A 232 -9.99 11.47 10.70
N THR A 233 -8.77 11.04 11.03
CA THR A 233 -8.14 9.84 10.52
C THR A 233 -7.81 8.91 11.68
N LYS A 234 -8.27 7.66 11.61
CA LYS A 234 -7.86 6.61 12.53
C LYS A 234 -6.53 6.05 12.09
N ILE A 235 -5.59 5.95 13.01
CA ILE A 235 -4.24 5.43 12.79
C ILE A 235 -3.98 4.25 13.73
N ALA A 236 -3.31 3.23 13.22
CA ALA A 236 -2.65 2.19 14.01
C ALA A 236 -1.17 2.19 13.64
N GLU A 237 -0.34 2.46 14.63
CA GLU A 237 1.10 2.52 14.50
C GLU A 237 1.73 1.27 15.08
N TRP A 238 2.53 0.58 14.26
CA TRP A 238 3.42 -0.48 14.72
C TRP A 238 4.76 0.12 15.12
N THR A 239 5.10 0.05 16.41
CA THR A 239 6.29 0.66 17.01
C THR A 239 7.53 -0.27 17.03
N GLY A 240 7.46 -1.41 16.35
CA GLY A 240 8.47 -2.47 16.41
C GLY A 240 8.17 -3.55 17.48
N SER A 241 7.22 -3.31 18.38
CA SER A 241 6.86 -4.25 19.45
C SER A 241 5.38 -4.29 19.81
N SER A 242 4.65 -3.22 19.56
CA SER A 242 3.22 -3.07 19.88
C SER A 242 2.50 -2.29 18.80
N VAL A 243 1.18 -2.35 18.83
CA VAL A 243 0.31 -1.52 18.00
C VAL A 243 -0.36 -0.50 18.90
N ASP A 244 -0.11 0.78 18.62
CA ASP A 244 -0.78 1.91 19.27
C ASP A 244 -1.88 2.44 18.32
N VAL A 245 -3.08 2.63 18.85
CA VAL A 245 -4.23 3.10 18.04
C VAL A 245 -4.66 4.45 18.55
N TYR A 246 -4.71 5.42 17.64
CA TYR A 246 -5.10 6.79 17.95
C TYR A 246 -5.84 7.43 16.79
N GLN A 247 -6.28 8.66 16.98
CA GLN A 247 -6.95 9.45 15.95
C GLN A 247 -6.30 10.81 15.85
N VAL A 248 -6.14 11.30 14.64
CA VAL A 248 -5.68 12.67 14.35
C VAL A 248 -6.70 13.39 13.51
N GLN A 249 -6.64 14.70 13.49
CA GLN A 249 -7.50 15.56 12.67
C GLN A 249 -6.70 16.72 12.08
N PRO A 250 -7.16 17.36 10.98
CA PRO A 250 -6.42 18.41 10.31
C PRO A 250 -5.94 19.53 11.22
N ALA A 251 -6.75 19.90 12.23
CA ALA A 251 -6.41 20.94 13.19
C ALA A 251 -5.17 20.62 14.05
N ASP A 252 -4.85 19.34 14.27
CA ASP A 252 -3.65 18.91 15.02
C ASP A 252 -2.36 19.30 14.29
N PHE A 253 -2.46 19.52 12.99
CA PHE A 253 -1.37 19.92 12.09
C PHE A 253 -1.48 21.39 11.64
N GLY A 254 -2.43 22.15 12.18
CA GLY A 254 -2.68 23.53 11.77
C GLY A 254 -3.25 23.68 10.35
N ILE A 255 -3.88 22.62 9.83
CA ILE A 255 -4.48 22.56 8.49
C ILE A 255 -5.98 22.83 8.62
N GLU A 256 -6.48 23.74 7.78
CA GLU A 256 -7.92 23.98 7.66
C GLU A 256 -8.60 22.80 6.94
N PRO A 257 -9.79 22.37 7.40
CA PRO A 257 -10.48 21.26 6.77
C PRO A 257 -10.83 21.53 5.30
N ALA A 258 -10.46 20.58 4.43
CA ALA A 258 -10.81 20.59 3.01
C ALA A 258 -12.13 19.84 2.76
N THR A 259 -12.58 19.85 1.50
CA THR A 259 -13.67 19.00 1.02
C THR A 259 -13.11 17.94 0.06
N LEU A 260 -13.86 16.86 -0.17
CA LEU A 260 -13.45 15.84 -1.15
C LEU A 260 -13.26 16.43 -2.57
N ASN A 261 -14.05 17.46 -2.90
CA ASN A 261 -13.93 18.13 -4.19
C ASN A 261 -12.63 18.93 -4.34
N ASP A 262 -12.08 19.45 -3.24
CA ASP A 262 -10.80 20.16 -3.24
C ASP A 262 -9.63 19.23 -3.51
N LEU A 263 -9.77 17.93 -3.21
CA LEU A 263 -8.79 16.89 -3.44
C LEU A 263 -8.97 16.15 -4.78
N ALA A 264 -10.01 16.52 -5.54
CA ALA A 264 -10.38 15.80 -6.75
C ALA A 264 -9.23 15.74 -7.76
N GLY A 265 -9.01 14.54 -8.29
CA GLY A 265 -8.10 14.26 -9.39
C GLY A 265 -8.81 14.20 -10.74
N GLY A 266 -8.03 13.90 -11.76
CA GLY A 266 -8.50 13.76 -13.13
C GLY A 266 -7.83 12.58 -13.85
N ASP A 267 -7.48 12.76 -15.08
CA ASP A 267 -6.64 11.82 -15.83
C ASP A 267 -5.16 11.95 -15.42
N SER A 268 -4.31 11.12 -15.99
CA SER A 268 -2.88 11.09 -15.66
C SER A 268 -2.15 12.40 -15.96
N ILE A 269 -2.57 13.11 -17.00
CA ILE A 269 -1.97 14.41 -17.37
C ILE A 269 -2.38 15.47 -16.35
N HIS A 270 -3.65 15.51 -15.96
CA HIS A 270 -4.16 16.41 -14.94
C HIS A 270 -3.45 16.18 -13.60
N ASN A 271 -3.36 14.93 -13.15
CA ASN A 271 -2.73 14.60 -11.88
C ASN A 271 -1.22 14.85 -11.90
N ALA A 272 -0.53 14.60 -13.00
CA ALA A 272 0.87 14.96 -13.17
C ALA A 272 1.07 16.48 -13.11
N ALA A 273 0.16 17.28 -13.69
CA ALA A 273 0.20 18.74 -13.58
C ALA A 273 0.01 19.20 -12.13
N ALA A 274 -0.97 18.65 -11.40
CA ALA A 274 -1.18 18.95 -9.98
C ALA A 274 0.08 18.65 -9.14
N ILE A 275 0.73 17.50 -9.36
CA ILE A 275 1.98 17.15 -8.67
C ILE A 275 3.10 18.15 -9.01
N ARG A 276 3.23 18.59 -10.27
CA ARG A 276 4.20 19.62 -10.65
C ARG A 276 3.94 20.97 -9.98
N SER A 277 2.67 21.35 -9.84
CA SER A 277 2.26 22.56 -9.11
C SER A 277 2.68 22.50 -7.64
N ILE A 278 2.45 21.38 -6.97
CA ILE A 278 2.89 21.14 -5.58
C ILE A 278 4.42 21.30 -5.49
N PHE A 279 5.17 20.72 -6.43
CA PHE A 279 6.64 20.85 -6.46
C PHE A 279 7.13 22.27 -6.78
N ALA A 280 6.32 23.06 -7.48
CA ALA A 280 6.59 24.47 -7.71
C ALA A 280 6.28 25.38 -6.50
N GLY A 281 5.77 24.80 -5.39
CA GLY A 281 5.47 25.52 -4.17
C GLY A 281 4.06 26.12 -4.14
N GLU A 282 3.14 25.69 -5.00
CA GLU A 282 1.75 26.08 -4.90
C GLU A 282 1.14 25.51 -3.61
N VAL A 283 0.46 26.39 -2.87
CA VAL A 283 -0.21 26.05 -1.60
C VAL A 283 -1.69 25.75 -1.84
N GLY A 284 -2.29 24.97 -0.96
CA GLY A 284 -3.72 24.66 -0.98
C GLY A 284 -4.01 23.21 -0.60
N PRO A 285 -5.31 22.81 -0.59
CA PRO A 285 -5.74 21.51 -0.06
C PRO A 285 -5.01 20.29 -0.64
N GLN A 286 -4.65 20.32 -1.93
CA GLN A 286 -3.90 19.22 -2.57
C GLN A 286 -2.46 19.15 -2.08
N ALA A 287 -1.81 20.30 -1.85
CA ALA A 287 -0.48 20.34 -1.26
C ALA A 287 -0.51 19.91 0.21
N ASP A 288 -1.48 20.41 0.97
CA ASP A 288 -1.63 20.11 2.40
C ASP A 288 -1.78 18.62 2.67
N VAL A 289 -2.66 17.93 1.93
CA VAL A 289 -2.85 16.49 2.09
C VAL A 289 -1.61 15.67 1.70
N CYS A 290 -0.87 16.10 0.67
CA CYS A 290 0.37 15.42 0.28
C CYS A 290 1.49 15.64 1.29
N LEU A 291 1.62 16.85 1.83
CA LEU A 291 2.64 17.19 2.83
C LEU A 291 2.35 16.53 4.17
N LEU A 292 1.09 16.43 4.57
CA LEU A 292 0.68 15.72 5.78
C LEU A 292 1.11 14.26 5.72
N TYR A 293 0.81 13.58 4.62
CA TYR A 293 1.23 12.21 4.38
C TYR A 293 2.77 12.05 4.34
N THR A 294 3.48 13.08 3.85
CA THR A 294 4.95 13.07 3.77
C THR A 294 5.60 13.23 5.13
N SER A 295 5.02 14.05 6.01
CA SER A 295 5.56 14.31 7.35
C SER A 295 5.64 13.01 8.16
N ASP A 296 4.58 12.20 8.13
CA ASP A 296 4.57 10.90 8.80
C ASP A 296 5.59 9.93 8.21
N ALA A 297 5.75 9.90 6.88
CA ALA A 297 6.78 9.09 6.22
C ALA A 297 8.21 9.55 6.55
N ALA A 298 8.43 10.82 6.85
CA ALA A 298 9.73 11.41 7.16
C ALA A 298 10.09 11.30 8.65
N ASP A 299 9.11 11.38 9.56
CA ASP A 299 9.33 11.24 11.01
C ASP A 299 9.87 9.86 11.39
N GLU A 300 9.63 8.86 10.59
CA GLU A 300 10.25 7.55 10.74
C GLU A 300 11.80 7.56 10.63
N ARG A 301 12.42 8.67 10.19
CA ARG A 301 13.88 8.82 10.11
C ARG A 301 14.51 9.46 11.31
N SER A 302 13.77 10.20 12.10
CA SER A 302 14.39 11.01 13.13
C SER A 302 13.68 10.91 14.45
N SER A 303 14.31 10.24 15.38
CA SER A 303 14.41 10.73 16.75
C SER A 303 15.29 12.00 16.79
N VAL A 304 15.20 12.87 15.80
CA VAL A 304 15.85 14.17 15.78
C VAL A 304 14.80 15.20 16.10
N ASP A 305 14.87 15.62 17.36
CA ASP A 305 14.32 16.82 17.95
C ASP A 305 14.27 17.99 16.92
N LEU A 306 13.14 18.17 16.24
CA LEU A 306 12.80 19.44 15.60
C LEU A 306 12.29 20.38 16.70
N GLY A 307 13.17 20.60 17.70
CA GLY A 307 13.04 21.69 18.66
C GLY A 307 13.00 23.00 17.90
N GLY A 308 11.82 23.56 17.80
CA GLY A 308 11.50 24.95 17.68
C GLY A 308 12.18 25.77 16.56
N ARG A 309 11.46 26.10 15.55
CA ARG A 309 11.10 27.51 15.16
C ARG A 309 10.23 27.51 13.92
#